data_236f5f9a4621527fc13284a016ed2548
#
_entry.id   236f5f9a4621527fc13284a016ed2548
#
_cell.length_a   1.000
_cell.length_b   1.000
_cell.length_c   1.000
_cell.angle_alpha   90.00
_cell.angle_beta   90.00
_cell.angle_gamma   90.00
#
_symmetry.space_group_name_H-M   'P 1'
#
loop_
_entity.id
_entity.type
_entity.pdbx_description
1 polymer ?
#
loop_
_entity_poly.entity_id
_entity_poly.type
_entity_poly.pdbx_seq_one_letter_code
_entity_poly.pdbx_strand_id
1 'polypeptide(L)'
;MEGNKSWIAEFILVGFQLTEEMELLLFGIFSLLYIFNLLANGIILGLICLDPRLHSPMYYFLSHLAIIDMSYASSNLPNLLANLLNHKKTISFILCTLQMIFNLSFASIECLILVVMSYDRYMAICHPLQYTVIMNWRVCTVLAIASWACGFFLALVQVILLLRLSFCGLQQVNHFFCEIRSVLKLACGNTWINEIFLFADGVFILVGPLSLMLVSYVHILWAILKIQSKEGRKKAFSTCSSHLCVVGFYFGIAMMVYLVPDNNQREEQQKILFLFYTLFNPLLNPLVYSLRNSQVKSAFHRVLQKKRTG
;
A
#
# COMPACT_ATOMS: atom_id res chain seq x y z
N MET A 1 -36.67 -4.25 -24.08
CA MET A 1 -36.11 -5.60 -23.85
C MET A 1 -35.43 -5.59 -22.53
N GLU A 2 -36.11 -6.01 -21.46
CA GLU A 2 -35.53 -6.19 -20.14
C GLU A 2 -34.59 -7.40 -20.21
N GLY A 3 -33.30 -7.10 -20.34
CA GLY A 3 -32.28 -8.14 -20.26
C GLY A 3 -32.27 -8.73 -18.87
N ASN A 4 -32.50 -10.03 -18.82
CA ASN A 4 -32.39 -10.86 -17.64
C ASN A 4 -31.09 -10.52 -16.93
N LYS A 5 -31.14 -9.82 -15.77
CA LYS A 5 -29.97 -9.60 -14.90
C LYS A 5 -29.56 -10.96 -14.37
N SER A 6 -28.73 -11.69 -15.13
CA SER A 6 -28.08 -12.87 -14.60
C SER A 6 -27.15 -12.40 -13.48
N TRP A 7 -27.48 -12.78 -12.24
CA TRP A 7 -26.62 -12.51 -11.09
C TRP A 7 -25.28 -13.24 -11.31
N ILE A 8 -24.20 -12.47 -11.45
CA ILE A 8 -22.87 -13.05 -11.54
C ILE A 8 -22.55 -13.64 -10.17
N ALA A 9 -22.44 -14.96 -10.10
CA ALA A 9 -22.07 -15.63 -8.86
C ALA A 9 -20.55 -15.65 -8.63
N GLU A 10 -19.76 -15.81 -9.71
CA GLU A 10 -18.32 -15.99 -9.66
C GLU A 10 -17.66 -15.33 -10.87
N PHE A 11 -16.40 -14.88 -10.68
CA PHE A 11 -15.48 -14.47 -11.74
C PHE A 11 -14.38 -15.51 -11.91
N ILE A 12 -13.88 -15.66 -13.14
CA ILE A 12 -12.70 -16.47 -13.46
C ILE A 12 -11.52 -15.53 -13.56
N LEU A 13 -10.50 -15.73 -12.73
CA LEU A 13 -9.27 -14.95 -12.77
C LEU A 13 -8.30 -15.58 -13.78
N VAL A 14 -8.11 -14.91 -14.92
CA VAL A 14 -7.16 -15.38 -15.95
C VAL A 14 -5.82 -14.72 -15.70
N GLY A 15 -4.99 -15.37 -14.89
CA GLY A 15 -3.60 -14.96 -14.67
C GLY A 15 -2.70 -15.27 -15.87
N PHE A 16 -1.42 -15.58 -15.62
CA PHE A 16 -0.55 -16.13 -16.65
C PHE A 16 -0.94 -17.58 -16.96
N GLN A 17 -0.80 -17.95 -18.23
CA GLN A 17 -0.86 -19.36 -18.62
C GLN A 17 0.49 -20.00 -18.28
N LEU A 18 0.58 -20.64 -17.14
CA LEU A 18 1.77 -21.24 -16.60
C LEU A 18 1.66 -22.78 -16.65
N THR A 19 2.80 -23.45 -16.65
CA THR A 19 2.85 -24.89 -16.42
C THR A 19 2.63 -25.20 -14.93
N GLU A 20 2.15 -26.40 -14.61
CA GLU A 20 1.93 -26.83 -13.22
C GLU A 20 3.19 -26.68 -12.35
N GLU A 21 4.37 -26.99 -12.91
CA GLU A 21 5.66 -26.82 -12.23
C GLU A 21 5.94 -25.37 -11.86
N MET A 22 5.63 -24.43 -12.77
CA MET A 22 5.78 -22.99 -12.53
C MET A 22 4.77 -22.49 -11.49
N GLU A 23 3.54 -22.97 -11.52
CA GLU A 23 2.51 -22.60 -10.52
C GLU A 23 2.93 -23.07 -9.12
N LEU A 24 3.46 -24.29 -9.00
CA LEU A 24 3.96 -24.82 -7.73
C LEU A 24 5.18 -24.03 -7.21
N LEU A 25 6.11 -23.67 -8.11
CA LEU A 25 7.27 -22.83 -7.76
C LEU A 25 6.82 -21.45 -7.25
N LEU A 26 5.91 -20.80 -7.97
CA LEU A 26 5.36 -19.49 -7.57
C LEU A 26 4.56 -19.57 -6.26
N PHE A 27 3.82 -20.65 -6.05
CA PHE A 27 3.14 -20.90 -4.77
C PHE A 27 4.15 -20.92 -3.61
N GLY A 28 5.27 -21.61 -3.75
CA GLY A 28 6.33 -21.66 -2.74
C GLY A 28 6.92 -20.26 -2.47
N ILE A 29 7.30 -19.54 -3.53
CA ILE A 29 7.90 -18.20 -3.43
C ILE A 29 6.92 -17.22 -2.79
N PHE A 30 5.66 -17.14 -3.26
CA PHE A 30 4.67 -16.19 -2.75
C PHE A 30 4.24 -16.50 -1.32
N SER A 31 4.19 -17.78 -0.96
CA SER A 31 3.93 -18.19 0.44
C SER A 31 5.04 -17.72 1.36
N LEU A 32 6.31 -17.88 0.98
CA LEU A 32 7.45 -17.38 1.74
C LEU A 32 7.43 -15.86 1.90
N LEU A 33 7.16 -15.12 0.82
CA LEU A 33 7.05 -13.66 0.85
C LEU A 33 5.89 -13.19 1.75
N TYR A 34 4.75 -13.89 1.70
CA TYR A 34 3.60 -13.58 2.55
C TYR A 34 3.91 -13.80 4.04
N ILE A 35 4.47 -14.95 4.39
CA ILE A 35 4.87 -15.26 5.76
C ILE A 35 5.91 -14.23 6.24
N PHE A 36 6.91 -13.92 5.42
CA PHE A 36 7.92 -12.91 5.75
C PHE A 36 7.31 -11.53 5.98
N ASN A 37 6.34 -11.12 5.15
CA ASN A 37 5.61 -9.86 5.35
C ASN A 37 4.89 -9.83 6.71
N LEU A 38 4.10 -10.85 7.03
CA LEU A 38 3.38 -10.91 8.31
C LEU A 38 4.33 -10.89 9.50
N LEU A 39 5.43 -11.64 9.43
CA LEU A 39 6.43 -11.68 10.50
C LEU A 39 7.17 -10.35 10.65
N ALA A 40 7.64 -9.76 9.56
CA ALA A 40 8.41 -8.52 9.59
C ALA A 40 7.58 -7.34 10.12
N ASN A 41 6.37 -7.15 9.60
CA ASN A 41 5.46 -6.10 10.05
C ASN A 41 4.93 -6.38 11.46
N GLY A 42 4.63 -7.64 11.79
CA GLY A 42 4.21 -8.05 13.13
C GLY A 42 5.28 -7.79 14.20
N ILE A 43 6.57 -8.04 13.88
CA ILE A 43 7.70 -7.72 14.76
C ILE A 43 7.80 -6.21 14.98
N ILE A 44 7.71 -5.39 13.93
CA ILE A 44 7.75 -3.93 14.06
C ILE A 44 6.62 -3.43 14.95
N LEU A 45 5.39 -3.87 14.69
CA LEU A 45 4.22 -3.51 15.48
C LEU A 45 4.40 -3.92 16.95
N GLY A 46 4.86 -5.15 17.19
CA GLY A 46 5.14 -5.65 18.53
C GLY A 46 6.21 -4.83 19.26
N LEU A 47 7.31 -4.46 18.58
CA LEU A 47 8.36 -3.64 19.17
C LEU A 47 7.86 -2.22 19.51
N ILE A 48 7.06 -1.61 18.64
CA ILE A 48 6.48 -0.28 18.90
C ILE A 48 5.54 -0.33 20.10
N CYS A 49 4.74 -1.40 20.26
CA CYS A 49 3.86 -1.56 21.41
C CYS A 49 4.60 -1.83 22.72
N LEU A 50 5.70 -2.61 22.67
CA LEU A 50 6.40 -3.10 23.87
C LEU A 50 7.49 -2.16 24.40
N ASP A 51 8.09 -1.34 23.54
CA ASP A 51 9.19 -0.43 23.96
C ASP A 51 8.70 1.03 23.99
N PRO A 52 8.50 1.63 25.19
CA PRO A 52 8.08 3.04 25.31
C PRO A 52 9.00 4.03 24.63
N ARG A 53 10.27 3.69 24.36
CA ARG A 53 11.23 4.55 23.65
C ARG A 53 10.89 4.71 22.17
N LEU A 54 10.03 3.84 21.63
CA LEU A 54 9.47 3.95 20.28
C LEU A 54 8.11 4.68 20.25
N HIS A 55 7.66 5.24 21.36
CA HIS A 55 6.42 6.02 21.40
C HIS A 55 6.66 7.47 20.95
N SER A 56 6.79 7.66 19.65
CA SER A 56 6.85 8.98 19.00
C SER A 56 5.89 9.04 17.82
N PRO A 57 5.51 10.24 17.34
CA PRO A 57 4.61 10.38 16.19
C PRO A 57 5.03 9.56 14.97
N MET A 58 6.31 9.56 14.63
CA MET A 58 6.83 8.77 13.51
C MET A 58 6.55 7.28 13.66
N TYR A 59 6.82 6.68 14.84
CA TYR A 59 6.59 5.26 15.05
C TYR A 59 5.09 4.93 15.16
N TYR A 60 4.29 5.88 15.62
CA TYR A 60 2.84 5.77 15.57
C TYR A 60 2.34 5.60 14.12
N PHE A 61 2.79 6.45 13.19
CA PHE A 61 2.44 6.29 11.77
C PHE A 61 3.08 5.05 11.15
N LEU A 62 4.27 4.65 11.56
CA LEU A 62 4.89 3.39 11.14
C LEU A 62 4.07 2.16 11.58
N SER A 63 3.44 2.20 12.76
CA SER A 63 2.54 1.13 13.19
C SER A 63 1.29 1.03 12.29
N HIS A 64 0.76 2.16 11.83
CA HIS A 64 -0.32 2.18 10.84
C HIS A 64 0.12 1.59 9.49
N LEU A 65 1.32 1.91 9.00
CA LEU A 65 1.87 1.29 7.79
C LEU A 65 1.99 -0.22 7.95
N ALA A 66 2.51 -0.72 9.08
CA ALA A 66 2.62 -2.15 9.33
C ALA A 66 1.24 -2.85 9.32
N ILE A 67 0.20 -2.23 9.88
CA ILE A 67 -1.17 -2.74 9.84
C ILE A 67 -1.69 -2.76 8.39
N ILE A 68 -1.47 -1.69 7.64
CA ILE A 68 -1.90 -1.58 6.23
C ILE A 68 -1.21 -2.66 5.39
N ASP A 69 0.11 -2.83 5.52
CA ASP A 69 0.91 -3.81 4.77
C ASP A 69 0.45 -5.25 5.02
N MET A 70 0.21 -5.62 6.28
CA MET A 70 -0.32 -6.94 6.63
C MET A 70 -1.75 -7.13 6.08
N SER A 71 -2.59 -6.12 6.19
CA SER A 71 -3.99 -6.19 5.73
C SER A 71 -4.07 -6.24 4.21
N TYR A 72 -3.28 -5.43 3.51
CA TYR A 72 -3.20 -5.42 2.05
C TYR A 72 -2.73 -6.78 1.50
N ALA A 73 -1.66 -7.34 2.05
CA ALA A 73 -1.19 -8.66 1.67
C ALA A 73 -2.22 -9.75 1.97
N SER A 74 -2.89 -9.69 3.12
CA SER A 74 -3.90 -10.68 3.53
C SER A 74 -5.21 -10.59 2.73
N SER A 75 -5.51 -9.47 2.10
CA SER A 75 -6.65 -9.34 1.19
C SER A 75 -6.39 -9.95 -0.20
N ASN A 76 -5.13 -10.06 -0.61
CA ASN A 76 -4.74 -10.48 -1.96
C ASN A 76 -4.14 -11.89 -2.01
N LEU A 77 -3.13 -12.15 -1.19
CA LEU A 77 -2.28 -13.34 -1.33
C LEU A 77 -2.98 -14.65 -1.03
N PRO A 78 -3.87 -14.80 -0.03
CA PRO A 78 -4.53 -16.08 0.22
C PRO A 78 -5.33 -16.59 -0.97
N ASN A 79 -6.07 -15.72 -1.66
CA ASN A 79 -6.82 -16.09 -2.86
C ASN A 79 -5.89 -16.43 -4.03
N LEU A 80 -4.83 -15.64 -4.23
CA LEU A 80 -3.82 -15.93 -5.25
C LEU A 80 -3.18 -17.30 -5.02
N LEU A 81 -2.76 -17.60 -3.79
CA LEU A 81 -2.14 -18.89 -3.44
C LEU A 81 -3.10 -20.06 -3.65
N ALA A 82 -4.36 -19.90 -3.26
CA ALA A 82 -5.39 -20.91 -3.50
C ALA A 82 -5.58 -21.16 -5.00
N ASN A 83 -5.57 -20.10 -5.83
CA ASN A 83 -5.74 -20.20 -7.28
C ASN A 83 -4.52 -20.82 -8.01
N LEU A 84 -3.32 -20.71 -7.44
CA LEU A 84 -2.13 -21.40 -7.99
C LEU A 84 -2.17 -22.91 -7.79
N LEU A 85 -2.92 -23.39 -6.80
CA LEU A 85 -3.07 -24.84 -6.53
C LEU A 85 -4.33 -25.44 -7.17
N ASN A 86 -5.26 -24.61 -7.65
CA ASN A 86 -6.54 -25.04 -8.18
C ASN A 86 -6.59 -24.91 -9.71
N HIS A 87 -7.12 -25.94 -10.39
CA HIS A 87 -7.37 -25.88 -11.84
C HIS A 87 -8.45 -24.82 -12.20
N LYS A 88 -9.43 -24.60 -11.30
CA LYS A 88 -10.46 -23.56 -11.47
C LYS A 88 -10.05 -22.33 -10.69
N LYS A 89 -9.53 -21.32 -11.38
CA LYS A 89 -9.09 -20.04 -10.81
C LYS A 89 -10.30 -19.12 -10.68
N THR A 90 -11.15 -19.33 -9.67
CA THR A 90 -12.39 -18.57 -9.48
C THR A 90 -12.39 -17.77 -8.18
N ILE A 91 -13.16 -16.70 -8.19
CA ILE A 91 -13.46 -15.88 -7.00
C ILE A 91 -14.95 -15.53 -7.01
N SER A 92 -15.62 -15.64 -5.85
CA SER A 92 -17.01 -15.21 -5.75
C SER A 92 -17.15 -13.70 -5.95
N PHE A 93 -18.32 -13.27 -6.45
CA PHE A 93 -18.61 -11.84 -6.65
C PHE A 93 -18.40 -11.00 -5.38
N ILE A 94 -18.81 -11.53 -4.22
CA ILE A 94 -18.66 -10.85 -2.93
C ILE A 94 -17.19 -10.70 -2.55
N LEU A 95 -16.39 -11.76 -2.65
CA LEU A 95 -14.96 -11.71 -2.34
C LEU A 95 -14.21 -10.81 -3.31
N CYS A 96 -14.56 -10.81 -4.58
CA CYS A 96 -14.03 -9.91 -5.59
C CYS A 96 -14.32 -8.44 -5.24
N THR A 97 -15.56 -8.14 -4.87
CA THR A 97 -15.96 -6.79 -4.43
C THR A 97 -15.21 -6.34 -3.18
N LEU A 98 -15.10 -7.20 -2.16
CA LEU A 98 -14.34 -6.91 -0.95
C LEU A 98 -12.85 -6.70 -1.26
N GLN A 99 -12.28 -7.52 -2.14
CA GLN A 99 -10.89 -7.38 -2.55
C GLN A 99 -10.64 -6.02 -3.23
N MET A 100 -11.53 -5.56 -4.11
CA MET A 100 -11.42 -4.22 -4.72
C MET A 100 -11.51 -3.10 -3.68
N ILE A 101 -12.45 -3.18 -2.72
CA ILE A 101 -12.59 -2.19 -1.65
C ILE A 101 -11.29 -2.12 -0.84
N PHE A 102 -10.79 -3.25 -0.37
CA PHE A 102 -9.59 -3.28 0.47
C PHE A 102 -8.33 -2.84 -0.29
N ASN A 103 -8.17 -3.26 -1.54
CA ASN A 103 -7.04 -2.85 -2.37
C ASN A 103 -6.98 -1.33 -2.55
N LEU A 104 -8.09 -0.72 -2.97
CA LEU A 104 -8.16 0.73 -3.17
C LEU A 104 -8.01 1.48 -1.85
N SER A 105 -8.68 1.01 -0.77
CA SER A 105 -8.59 1.65 0.54
C SER A 105 -7.16 1.66 1.06
N PHE A 106 -6.52 0.49 1.15
CA PHE A 106 -5.18 0.39 1.74
C PHE A 106 -4.13 1.13 0.91
N ALA A 107 -4.22 1.07 -0.43
CA ALA A 107 -3.34 1.85 -1.28
C ALA A 107 -3.50 3.37 -1.04
N SER A 108 -4.73 3.87 -0.94
CA SER A 108 -4.98 5.29 -0.68
C SER A 108 -4.53 5.70 0.73
N ILE A 109 -4.81 4.88 1.74
CA ILE A 109 -4.42 5.14 3.14
C ILE A 109 -2.89 5.19 3.25
N GLU A 110 -2.19 4.26 2.60
CA GLU A 110 -0.72 4.23 2.59
C GLU A 110 -0.13 5.52 2.01
N CYS A 111 -0.65 6.00 0.86
CA CYS A 111 -0.28 7.28 0.29
C CYS A 111 -0.41 8.43 1.30
N LEU A 112 -1.56 8.52 1.96
CA LEU A 112 -1.87 9.60 2.91
C LEU A 112 -0.99 9.51 4.16
N ILE A 113 -0.75 8.32 4.71
CA ILE A 113 0.15 8.12 5.86
C ILE A 113 1.60 8.50 5.49
N LEU A 114 2.07 8.18 4.28
CA LEU A 114 3.41 8.60 3.82
C LEU A 114 3.55 10.14 3.75
N VAL A 115 2.48 10.85 3.33
CA VAL A 115 2.45 12.32 3.37
C VAL A 115 2.54 12.84 4.80
N VAL A 116 1.76 12.27 5.71
CA VAL A 116 1.79 12.66 7.13
C VAL A 116 3.16 12.40 7.74
N MET A 117 3.81 11.28 7.41
CA MET A 117 5.19 10.99 7.83
C MET A 117 6.20 11.98 7.25
N SER A 118 6.01 12.42 6.00
CA SER A 118 6.84 13.46 5.39
C SER A 118 6.68 14.80 6.14
N TYR A 119 5.45 15.16 6.49
CA TYR A 119 5.16 16.34 7.29
C TYR A 119 5.76 16.25 8.70
N ASP A 120 5.66 15.10 9.36
CA ASP A 120 6.32 14.83 10.65
C ASP A 120 7.81 15.09 10.58
N ARG A 121 8.47 14.58 9.52
CA ARG A 121 9.91 14.82 9.29
C ARG A 121 10.23 16.29 9.03
N TYR A 122 9.42 16.97 8.24
CA TYR A 122 9.57 18.38 7.99
C TYR A 122 9.52 19.19 9.30
N MET A 123 8.53 18.93 10.13
CA MET A 123 8.39 19.62 11.43
C MET A 123 9.54 19.31 12.38
N ALA A 124 9.97 18.05 12.46
CA ALA A 124 11.07 17.65 13.36
C ALA A 124 12.42 18.27 12.96
N ILE A 125 12.67 18.50 11.68
CA ILE A 125 13.97 19.00 11.19
C ILE A 125 13.96 20.52 11.01
N CYS A 126 12.89 21.08 10.43
CA CYS A 126 12.83 22.51 10.12
C CYS A 126 12.30 23.36 11.28
N HIS A 127 11.45 22.78 12.15
CA HIS A 127 10.80 23.51 13.26
C HIS A 127 10.87 22.74 14.59
N PRO A 128 12.10 22.38 15.06
CA PRO A 128 12.27 21.51 16.23
C PRO A 128 11.66 22.06 17.53
N LEU A 129 11.65 23.36 17.70
CA LEU A 129 11.08 24.01 18.91
C LEU A 129 9.56 23.93 18.96
N GLN A 130 8.90 23.85 17.81
CA GLN A 130 7.42 23.78 17.70
C GLN A 130 6.92 22.35 17.51
N TYR A 131 7.82 21.40 17.27
CA TYR A 131 7.49 20.03 16.92
C TYR A 131 6.54 19.35 17.92
N THR A 132 6.87 19.38 19.21
CA THR A 132 6.08 18.75 20.27
C THR A 132 4.70 19.38 20.47
N VAL A 133 4.56 20.66 20.14
CA VAL A 133 3.27 21.37 20.23
C VAL A 133 2.38 21.02 19.04
N ILE A 134 2.95 21.01 17.83
CA ILE A 134 2.20 20.78 16.59
C ILE A 134 1.89 19.29 16.41
N MET A 135 2.91 18.42 16.56
CA MET A 135 2.76 16.96 16.41
C MET A 135 2.42 16.28 17.76
N ASN A 136 1.43 16.82 18.46
CA ASN A 136 0.90 16.19 19.67
C ASN A 136 0.02 14.98 19.32
N TRP A 137 -0.23 14.11 20.30
CA TRP A 137 -0.99 12.86 20.12
C TRP A 137 -2.39 13.06 19.54
N ARG A 138 -3.06 14.16 19.90
CA ARG A 138 -4.39 14.48 19.38
C ARG A 138 -4.34 14.73 17.86
N VAL A 139 -3.36 15.51 17.40
CA VAL A 139 -3.16 15.80 15.97
C VAL A 139 -2.77 14.53 15.23
N CYS A 140 -1.84 13.73 15.76
CA CYS A 140 -1.45 12.45 15.15
C CYS A 140 -2.64 11.51 14.98
N THR A 141 -3.48 11.38 16.00
CA THR A 141 -4.69 10.54 15.95
C THR A 141 -5.70 11.06 14.93
N VAL A 142 -5.93 12.37 14.88
CA VAL A 142 -6.86 12.97 13.89
C VAL A 142 -6.34 12.75 12.47
N LEU A 143 -5.04 12.93 12.22
CA LEU A 143 -4.44 12.70 10.91
C LEU A 143 -4.55 11.23 10.49
N ALA A 144 -4.32 10.30 11.41
CA ALA A 144 -4.48 8.87 11.13
C ALA A 144 -5.95 8.54 10.81
N ILE A 145 -6.90 8.94 11.65
CA ILE A 145 -8.34 8.69 11.42
C ILE A 145 -8.79 9.32 10.09
N ALA A 146 -8.38 10.55 9.79
CA ALA A 146 -8.70 11.20 8.52
C ALA A 146 -8.16 10.45 7.32
N SER A 147 -6.93 9.92 7.40
CA SER A 147 -6.33 9.11 6.33
C SER A 147 -7.12 7.82 6.10
N TRP A 148 -7.49 7.11 7.17
CA TRP A 148 -8.28 5.89 7.09
C TRP A 148 -9.70 6.17 6.54
N ALA A 149 -10.38 7.18 7.05
CA ALA A 149 -11.72 7.55 6.60
C ALA A 149 -11.73 7.98 5.12
N CYS A 150 -10.74 8.78 4.70
CA CYS A 150 -10.60 9.23 3.31
C CYS A 150 -10.37 8.04 2.36
N GLY A 151 -9.43 7.14 2.68
CA GLY A 151 -9.14 6.01 1.81
C GLY A 151 -10.31 5.03 1.67
N PHE A 152 -11.03 4.72 2.75
CA PHE A 152 -12.24 3.90 2.66
C PHE A 152 -13.37 4.61 1.90
N PHE A 153 -13.56 5.90 2.13
CA PHE A 153 -14.59 6.67 1.43
C PHE A 153 -14.36 6.66 -0.09
N LEU A 154 -13.15 6.94 -0.55
CA LEU A 154 -12.80 6.95 -1.97
C LEU A 154 -12.99 5.55 -2.60
N ALA A 155 -12.52 4.51 -1.94
CA ALA A 155 -12.69 3.14 -2.40
C ALA A 155 -14.17 2.73 -2.52
N LEU A 156 -14.99 3.07 -1.52
CA LEU A 156 -16.42 2.78 -1.53
C LEU A 156 -17.14 3.51 -2.68
N VAL A 157 -16.82 4.78 -2.91
CA VAL A 157 -17.41 5.53 -4.04
C VAL A 157 -17.06 4.86 -5.37
N GLN A 158 -15.81 4.48 -5.59
CA GLN A 158 -15.36 3.81 -6.81
C GLN A 158 -16.09 2.48 -7.03
N VAL A 159 -16.16 1.65 -6.00
CA VAL A 159 -16.79 0.33 -6.11
C VAL A 159 -18.31 0.43 -6.27
N ILE A 160 -18.97 1.37 -5.57
CA ILE A 160 -20.42 1.61 -5.73
C ILE A 160 -20.72 2.06 -7.17
N LEU A 161 -19.90 2.95 -7.75
CA LEU A 161 -20.05 3.36 -9.14
C LEU A 161 -19.90 2.18 -10.11
N LEU A 162 -18.94 1.28 -9.85
CA LEU A 162 -18.73 0.08 -10.64
C LEU A 162 -19.93 -0.88 -10.54
N LEU A 163 -20.44 -1.11 -9.33
CA LEU A 163 -21.57 -2.03 -9.09
C LEU A 163 -22.91 -1.57 -9.68
N ARG A 164 -23.02 -0.32 -10.10
CA ARG A 164 -24.19 0.20 -10.85
C ARG A 164 -24.21 -0.25 -12.30
N LEU A 165 -23.07 -0.66 -12.84
CA LEU A 165 -22.95 -1.11 -14.22
C LEU A 165 -23.48 -2.54 -14.37
N SER A 166 -23.99 -2.84 -15.56
CA SER A 166 -24.32 -4.20 -15.95
C SER A 166 -23.09 -4.87 -16.52
N PHE A 167 -22.86 -6.12 -16.15
CA PHE A 167 -21.74 -6.91 -16.66
C PHE A 167 -22.25 -7.88 -17.70
N CYS A 168 -21.55 -8.03 -18.84
CA CYS A 168 -21.95 -8.87 -19.96
C CYS A 168 -20.79 -9.76 -20.40
N GLY A 169 -21.13 -10.86 -21.08
CA GLY A 169 -20.16 -11.75 -21.71
C GLY A 169 -19.51 -12.74 -20.74
N LEU A 170 -18.30 -13.13 -21.09
CA LEU A 170 -17.49 -14.06 -20.29
C LEU A 170 -17.06 -13.38 -19.01
N GLN A 171 -17.33 -14.01 -17.87
CA GLN A 171 -16.99 -13.52 -16.53
C GLN A 171 -15.49 -13.75 -16.24
N GLN A 172 -14.62 -13.41 -17.19
CA GLN A 172 -13.18 -13.64 -17.14
C GLN A 172 -12.45 -12.31 -16.89
N VAL A 173 -11.92 -12.15 -15.69
CA VAL A 173 -11.05 -11.03 -15.32
C VAL A 173 -9.63 -11.37 -15.73
N ASN A 174 -9.06 -10.62 -16.68
CA ASN A 174 -7.69 -10.83 -17.14
C ASN A 174 -6.66 -10.26 -16.14
N HIS A 175 -6.68 -10.78 -14.92
CA HIS A 175 -5.78 -10.39 -13.84
C HIS A 175 -5.65 -11.50 -12.78
N PHE A 176 -4.65 -11.40 -11.88
CA PHE A 176 -4.48 -12.31 -10.74
C PHE A 176 -5.40 -12.00 -9.58
N PHE A 177 -5.90 -10.78 -9.52
CA PHE A 177 -6.74 -10.23 -8.46
C PHE A 177 -7.94 -9.53 -9.09
N CYS A 178 -8.98 -9.29 -8.29
CA CYS A 178 -10.03 -8.36 -8.66
C CYS A 178 -9.49 -6.92 -8.56
N GLU A 179 -8.97 -6.44 -9.66
CA GLU A 179 -8.52 -5.08 -9.83
C GLU A 179 -9.62 -4.28 -10.55
N ILE A 180 -9.89 -3.05 -10.07
CA ILE A 180 -11.07 -2.28 -10.51
C ILE A 180 -11.09 -2.02 -12.01
N ARG A 181 -9.94 -1.74 -12.65
CA ARG A 181 -9.86 -1.50 -14.11
C ARG A 181 -10.16 -2.76 -14.90
N SER A 182 -9.63 -3.91 -14.45
CA SER A 182 -9.84 -5.18 -15.11
C SER A 182 -11.29 -5.64 -15.01
N VAL A 183 -11.95 -5.37 -13.88
CA VAL A 183 -13.39 -5.64 -13.71
C VAL A 183 -14.24 -4.63 -14.50
N LEU A 184 -13.83 -3.36 -14.57
CA LEU A 184 -14.54 -2.33 -15.35
C LEU A 184 -14.61 -2.68 -16.86
N LYS A 185 -13.59 -3.35 -17.40
CA LYS A 185 -13.58 -3.83 -18.80
C LYS A 185 -14.67 -4.87 -19.11
N LEU A 186 -15.22 -5.52 -18.09
CA LEU A 186 -16.32 -6.47 -18.25
C LEU A 186 -17.70 -5.81 -18.23
N ALA A 187 -17.76 -4.51 -17.93
CA ALA A 187 -19.00 -3.76 -17.89
C ALA A 187 -19.52 -3.46 -19.28
N CYS A 188 -20.85 -3.54 -19.44
CA CYS A 188 -21.54 -3.16 -20.66
C CYS A 188 -22.10 -1.76 -20.53
N GLY A 189 -22.02 -1.01 -21.59
CA GLY A 189 -22.55 0.34 -21.62
C GLY A 189 -21.50 1.40 -21.42
N ASN A 190 -21.91 2.59 -20.95
CA ASN A 190 -21.04 3.73 -20.86
C ASN A 190 -20.25 3.73 -19.53
N THR A 191 -18.96 3.46 -19.60
CA THR A 191 -18.02 3.43 -18.47
C THR A 191 -17.35 4.78 -18.22
N TRP A 192 -17.62 5.80 -19.04
CA TRP A 192 -16.91 7.09 -19.02
C TRP A 192 -16.89 7.77 -17.64
N ILE A 193 -18.00 7.73 -16.91
CA ILE A 193 -18.05 8.30 -15.55
C ILE A 193 -17.08 7.56 -14.62
N ASN A 194 -17.07 6.23 -14.67
CA ASN A 194 -16.17 5.41 -13.84
C ASN A 194 -14.70 5.67 -14.17
N GLU A 195 -14.36 5.78 -15.45
CA GLU A 195 -13.00 6.07 -15.92
C GLU A 195 -12.53 7.45 -15.47
N ILE A 196 -13.39 8.49 -15.57
CA ILE A 196 -13.06 9.83 -15.07
C ILE A 196 -12.85 9.83 -13.56
N PHE A 197 -13.76 9.20 -12.80
CA PHE A 197 -13.60 9.15 -11.34
C PHE A 197 -12.35 8.38 -10.95
N LEU A 198 -12.03 7.28 -11.60
CA LEU A 198 -10.82 6.50 -11.37
C LEU A 198 -9.55 7.31 -11.69
N PHE A 199 -9.56 8.06 -12.80
CA PHE A 199 -8.45 8.93 -13.16
C PHE A 199 -8.30 10.10 -12.20
N ALA A 200 -9.41 10.77 -11.83
CA ALA A 200 -9.41 11.90 -10.90
C ALA A 200 -8.92 11.47 -9.50
N ASP A 201 -9.37 10.30 -9.03
CA ASP A 201 -8.92 9.71 -7.78
C ASP A 201 -7.42 9.38 -7.83
N GLY A 202 -6.94 8.77 -8.91
CA GLY A 202 -5.52 8.53 -9.13
C GLY A 202 -4.68 9.82 -9.09
N VAL A 203 -5.14 10.88 -9.74
CA VAL A 203 -4.47 12.20 -9.68
C VAL A 203 -4.50 12.75 -8.26
N PHE A 204 -5.63 12.70 -7.59
CA PHE A 204 -5.80 13.21 -6.23
C PHE A 204 -4.91 12.46 -5.23
N ILE A 205 -4.86 11.13 -5.30
CA ILE A 205 -4.12 10.28 -4.34
C ILE A 205 -2.64 10.14 -4.68
N LEU A 206 -2.23 10.25 -5.94
CA LEU A 206 -0.83 10.08 -6.33
C LEU A 206 -0.12 11.43 -6.55
N VAL A 207 -0.67 12.30 -7.38
CA VAL A 207 0.03 13.55 -7.76
C VAL A 207 0.00 14.57 -6.62
N GLY A 208 -1.14 14.73 -5.94
CA GLY A 208 -1.27 15.64 -4.80
C GLY A 208 -0.30 15.30 -3.66
N PRO A 209 -0.37 14.09 -3.08
CA PRO A 209 0.54 13.62 -2.05
C PRO A 209 2.01 13.69 -2.45
N LEU A 210 2.37 13.24 -3.65
CA LEU A 210 3.75 13.29 -4.13
C LEU A 210 4.27 14.73 -4.19
N SER A 211 3.46 15.68 -4.69
CA SER A 211 3.82 17.09 -4.74
C SER A 211 4.09 17.67 -3.36
N LEU A 212 3.22 17.38 -2.37
CA LEU A 212 3.40 17.80 -0.99
C LEU A 212 4.68 17.21 -0.36
N MET A 213 4.95 15.94 -0.63
CA MET A 213 6.18 15.30 -0.16
C MET A 213 7.43 15.90 -0.79
N LEU A 214 7.43 16.14 -2.10
CA LEU A 214 8.57 16.77 -2.78
C LEU A 214 8.87 18.16 -2.23
N VAL A 215 7.84 18.99 -2.01
CA VAL A 215 8.00 20.31 -1.38
C VAL A 215 8.59 20.17 0.03
N SER A 216 8.06 19.27 0.86
CA SER A 216 8.58 19.00 2.19
C SER A 216 10.05 18.59 2.16
N TYR A 217 10.43 17.70 1.25
CA TYR A 217 11.81 17.22 1.14
C TYR A 217 12.78 18.26 0.59
N VAL A 218 12.35 19.16 -0.30
CA VAL A 218 13.18 20.31 -0.72
C VAL A 218 13.54 21.17 0.50
N HIS A 219 12.57 21.50 1.34
CA HIS A 219 12.80 22.26 2.56
C HIS A 219 13.68 21.51 3.57
N ILE A 220 13.45 20.21 3.75
CA ILE A 220 14.26 19.35 4.62
C ILE A 220 15.72 19.32 4.15
N LEU A 221 15.96 19.09 2.85
CA LEU A 221 17.31 19.07 2.30
C LEU A 221 18.04 20.41 2.50
N TRP A 222 17.34 21.51 2.29
CA TRP A 222 17.89 22.84 2.54
C TRP A 222 18.24 23.06 4.02
N ALA A 223 17.40 22.60 4.94
CA ALA A 223 17.67 22.64 6.38
C ALA A 223 18.86 21.74 6.76
N ILE A 224 18.94 20.52 6.21
CA ILE A 224 20.05 19.57 6.47
C ILE A 224 21.38 20.14 6.00
N LEU A 225 21.43 20.85 4.87
CA LEU A 225 22.65 21.47 4.37
C LEU A 225 23.17 22.58 5.30
N LYS A 226 22.30 23.21 6.10
CA LYS A 226 22.67 24.22 7.12
C LYS A 226 23.21 23.62 8.44
N ILE A 227 23.06 22.31 8.66
CA ILE A 227 23.56 21.64 9.86
C ILE A 227 25.11 21.65 9.84
N GLN A 228 25.71 22.28 10.84
CA GLN A 228 27.16 22.41 10.93
C GLN A 228 27.88 21.09 11.27
N SER A 229 27.27 20.25 12.12
CA SER A 229 27.84 18.97 12.54
C SER A 229 27.74 17.91 11.43
N LYS A 230 28.88 17.33 11.03
CA LYS A 230 28.94 16.28 10.02
C LYS A 230 28.12 15.04 10.42
N GLU A 231 28.15 14.67 11.70
CA GLU A 231 27.40 13.51 12.23
C GLU A 231 25.88 13.75 12.21
N GLY A 232 25.45 14.94 12.67
CA GLY A 232 24.05 15.34 12.64
C GLY A 232 23.48 15.35 11.21
N ARG A 233 24.24 15.94 10.27
CA ARG A 233 23.90 15.95 8.85
C ARG A 233 23.79 14.55 8.25
N LYS A 234 24.76 13.66 8.52
CA LYS A 234 24.74 12.27 8.06
C LYS A 234 23.54 11.51 8.61
N LYS A 235 23.21 11.67 9.89
CA LYS A 235 22.05 11.03 10.52
C LYS A 235 20.73 11.51 9.92
N ALA A 236 20.56 12.83 9.76
CA ALA A 236 19.36 13.40 9.13
C ALA A 236 19.18 12.93 7.69
N PHE A 237 20.27 12.99 6.90
CA PHE A 237 20.25 12.52 5.50
C PHE A 237 19.92 11.03 5.39
N SER A 238 20.51 10.17 6.23
CA SER A 238 20.24 8.73 6.23
C SER A 238 18.76 8.42 6.51
N THR A 239 18.14 9.15 7.43
CA THR A 239 16.72 8.96 7.75
C THR A 239 15.81 9.42 6.62
N CYS A 240 16.10 10.58 6.02
CA CYS A 240 15.32 11.10 4.90
C CYS A 240 15.48 10.26 3.64
N SER A 241 16.68 9.77 3.33
CA SER A 241 16.93 8.92 2.16
C SER A 241 16.16 7.60 2.24
N SER A 242 15.97 7.04 3.44
CA SER A 242 15.18 5.83 3.64
C SER A 242 13.71 6.06 3.27
N HIS A 243 13.12 7.15 3.76
CA HIS A 243 11.75 7.49 3.43
C HIS A 243 11.59 7.81 1.93
N LEU A 244 12.52 8.59 1.34
CA LEU A 244 12.48 8.88 -0.10
C LEU A 244 12.60 7.63 -0.98
N CYS A 245 13.34 6.62 -0.54
CA CYS A 245 13.45 5.35 -1.24
C CYS A 245 12.08 4.63 -1.29
N VAL A 246 11.39 4.55 -0.15
CA VAL A 246 10.04 3.96 -0.08
C VAL A 246 9.06 4.75 -0.95
N VAL A 247 9.03 6.08 -0.79
CA VAL A 247 8.16 6.98 -1.56
C VAL A 247 8.41 6.84 -3.06
N GLY A 248 9.68 6.85 -3.48
CA GLY A 248 10.05 6.74 -4.90
C GLY A 248 9.61 5.41 -5.51
N PHE A 249 9.79 4.31 -4.80
CA PHE A 249 9.37 3.00 -5.24
C PHE A 249 7.83 2.89 -5.29
N TYR A 250 7.17 3.27 -4.21
CA TYR A 250 5.71 3.25 -4.10
C TYR A 250 5.04 4.07 -5.19
N PHE A 251 5.33 5.37 -5.25
CA PHE A 251 4.70 6.28 -6.20
C PHE A 251 5.12 6.01 -7.64
N GLY A 252 6.37 5.57 -7.87
CA GLY A 252 6.85 5.21 -9.20
C GLY A 252 6.03 4.09 -9.83
N ILE A 253 5.84 2.99 -9.11
CA ILE A 253 5.03 1.86 -9.60
C ILE A 253 3.55 2.24 -9.67
N ALA A 254 3.00 2.89 -8.64
CA ALA A 254 1.59 3.28 -8.62
C ALA A 254 1.23 4.21 -9.80
N MET A 255 2.09 5.17 -10.14
CA MET A 255 1.88 6.04 -11.30
C MET A 255 1.93 5.25 -12.62
N MET A 256 2.84 4.29 -12.76
CA MET A 256 2.90 3.44 -13.95
C MET A 256 1.63 2.58 -14.10
N VAL A 257 1.07 2.12 -12.99
CA VAL A 257 -0.15 1.30 -12.98
C VAL A 257 -1.40 2.14 -13.24
N TYR A 258 -1.54 3.30 -12.58
CA TYR A 258 -2.82 4.04 -12.56
C TYR A 258 -2.91 5.25 -13.48
N LEU A 259 -1.81 5.90 -13.84
CA LEU A 259 -1.83 7.11 -14.67
C LEU A 259 -1.45 6.87 -16.12
N VAL A 260 -0.81 5.75 -16.44
CA VAL A 260 -0.48 5.42 -17.84
C VAL A 260 -1.73 4.85 -18.52
N PRO A 261 -2.14 5.38 -19.70
CA PRO A 261 -3.29 4.86 -20.42
C PRO A 261 -3.10 3.40 -20.84
N ASP A 262 -4.20 2.67 -20.74
CA ASP A 262 -4.24 1.24 -21.06
C ASP A 262 -4.08 1.04 -22.59
N ASN A 263 -3.12 0.20 -22.96
CA ASN A 263 -2.91 -0.25 -24.34
C ASN A 263 -2.83 -1.78 -24.32
N ASN A 264 -3.47 -2.47 -25.25
CA ASN A 264 -3.50 -3.93 -25.31
C ASN A 264 -2.11 -4.59 -25.23
N GLN A 265 -1.05 -3.91 -25.71
CA GLN A 265 0.33 -4.39 -25.63
C GLN A 265 0.94 -4.26 -24.21
N ARG A 266 0.36 -3.44 -23.33
CA ARG A 266 0.89 -3.16 -21.98
C ARG A 266 0.13 -3.90 -20.88
N GLU A 267 -0.96 -4.54 -21.19
CA GLU A 267 -1.79 -5.23 -20.20
C GLU A 267 -1.00 -6.28 -19.40
N GLU A 268 -0.19 -7.08 -20.08
CA GLU A 268 0.69 -8.06 -19.42
C GLU A 268 1.76 -7.39 -18.53
N GLN A 269 2.31 -6.26 -18.98
CA GLN A 269 3.27 -5.50 -18.16
C GLN A 269 2.60 -4.90 -16.93
N GLN A 270 1.37 -4.39 -17.05
CA GLN A 270 0.62 -3.86 -15.92
C GLN A 270 0.29 -4.94 -14.89
N LYS A 271 -0.10 -6.15 -15.32
CA LYS A 271 -0.29 -7.29 -14.42
C LYS A 271 0.98 -7.62 -13.63
N ILE A 272 2.14 -7.64 -14.31
CA ILE A 272 3.44 -7.90 -13.68
C ILE A 272 3.76 -6.79 -12.67
N LEU A 273 3.60 -5.52 -13.05
CA LEU A 273 3.86 -4.39 -12.17
C LEU A 273 2.96 -4.41 -10.94
N PHE A 274 1.67 -4.71 -11.13
CA PHE A 274 0.72 -4.82 -10.02
C PHE A 274 1.05 -5.99 -9.09
N LEU A 275 1.45 -7.13 -9.64
CA LEU A 275 1.91 -8.28 -8.86
C LEU A 275 3.17 -7.92 -8.06
N PHE A 276 4.15 -7.28 -8.69
CA PHE A 276 5.34 -6.77 -8.02
C PHE A 276 4.99 -5.79 -6.90
N TYR A 277 4.11 -4.83 -7.17
CA TYR A 277 3.62 -3.90 -6.17
C TYR A 277 3.00 -4.64 -4.97
N THR A 278 2.11 -5.59 -5.24
CA THR A 278 1.39 -6.34 -4.20
C THR A 278 2.32 -7.19 -3.33
N LEU A 279 3.37 -7.77 -3.91
CA LEU A 279 4.31 -8.64 -3.20
C LEU A 279 5.41 -7.88 -2.47
N PHE A 280 6.00 -6.86 -3.10
CA PHE A 280 7.21 -6.22 -2.60
C PHE A 280 6.94 -4.94 -1.81
N ASN A 281 5.90 -4.19 -2.14
CA ASN A 281 5.60 -2.95 -1.42
C ASN A 281 5.43 -3.17 0.10
N PRO A 282 4.65 -4.17 0.56
CA PRO A 282 4.49 -4.42 1.99
C PRO A 282 5.77 -4.92 2.70
N LEU A 283 6.81 -5.29 1.95
CA LEU A 283 8.11 -5.68 2.48
C LEU A 283 9.09 -4.52 2.58
N LEU A 284 8.91 -3.48 1.76
CA LEU A 284 9.81 -2.33 1.76
C LEU A 284 9.77 -1.56 3.08
N ASN A 285 8.57 -1.32 3.61
CA ASN A 285 8.39 -0.58 4.85
C ASN A 285 9.18 -1.21 6.01
N PRO A 286 9.00 -2.51 6.36
CA PRO A 286 9.78 -3.13 7.42
C PRO A 286 11.28 -3.18 7.11
N LEU A 287 11.69 -3.45 5.88
CA LEU A 287 13.11 -3.52 5.52
C LEU A 287 13.81 -2.16 5.65
N VAL A 288 13.21 -1.11 5.10
CA VAL A 288 13.83 0.21 5.06
C VAL A 288 13.80 0.88 6.44
N TYR A 289 12.67 0.81 7.15
CA TYR A 289 12.54 1.48 8.44
C TYR A 289 13.15 0.69 9.61
N SER A 290 13.22 -0.65 9.55
CA SER A 290 13.82 -1.44 10.62
C SER A 290 15.33 -1.64 10.44
N LEU A 291 15.78 -2.02 9.23
CA LEU A 291 17.21 -2.33 9.01
C LEU A 291 18.13 -1.11 9.10
N ARG A 292 17.64 0.08 8.76
CA ARG A 292 18.42 1.32 8.87
C ARG A 292 18.24 2.08 10.17
N ASN A 293 17.19 1.78 10.95
CA ASN A 293 16.90 2.51 12.17
C ASN A 293 17.58 1.87 13.39
N SER A 294 18.58 2.54 13.92
CA SER A 294 19.33 2.09 15.12
C SER A 294 18.45 1.95 16.36
N GLN A 295 17.38 2.75 16.49
CA GLN A 295 16.45 2.68 17.63
C GLN A 295 15.61 1.41 17.58
N VAL A 296 15.13 1.01 16.41
CA VAL A 296 14.41 -0.26 16.23
C VAL A 296 15.31 -1.46 16.50
N LYS A 297 16.56 -1.44 16.00
CA LYS A 297 17.54 -2.49 16.32
C LYS A 297 17.82 -2.58 17.84
N SER A 298 18.01 -1.44 18.49
CA SER A 298 18.23 -1.41 19.94
C SER A 298 17.01 -1.88 20.73
N ALA A 299 15.79 -1.54 20.29
CA ALA A 299 14.55 -2.02 20.89
C ALA A 299 14.42 -3.54 20.77
N PHE A 300 14.75 -4.11 19.60
CA PHE A 300 14.76 -5.55 19.39
C PHE A 300 15.69 -6.27 20.38
N HIS A 301 16.91 -5.79 20.55
CA HIS A 301 17.86 -6.34 21.52
C HIS A 301 17.35 -6.22 22.96
N ARG A 302 16.76 -5.09 23.35
CA ARG A 302 16.21 -4.90 24.71
C ARG A 302 15.06 -5.84 25.03
N VAL A 303 14.12 -6.00 24.09
CA VAL A 303 12.97 -6.89 24.26
C VAL A 303 13.41 -8.35 24.39
N LEU A 304 14.42 -8.77 23.59
CA LEU A 304 14.99 -10.13 23.70
C LEU A 304 15.72 -10.35 25.03
N GLN A 305 16.47 -9.36 25.54
CA GLN A 305 17.17 -9.46 26.81
C GLN A 305 16.18 -9.55 27.98
N LYS A 306 15.12 -8.73 27.98
CA LYS A 306 14.08 -8.74 29.02
C LYS A 306 13.36 -10.10 29.12
N LYS A 307 13.23 -10.82 28.00
CA LYS A 307 12.63 -12.16 27.94
C LYS A 307 13.55 -13.27 28.45
N ARG A 308 14.87 -13.02 28.56
CA ARG A 308 15.86 -13.98 29.08
C ARG A 308 16.08 -13.86 30.59
N THR A 309 15.66 -12.75 31.19
CA THR A 309 15.86 -12.44 32.62
C THR A 309 14.58 -12.53 33.46
N GLY A 310 13.42 -12.75 32.85
CA GLY A 310 12.15 -13.08 33.54
C GLY A 310 11.72 -14.50 33.23
#